data_a9d2155ef180dfd0c603f878601099cc
#
_entry.id   a9d2155ef180dfd0c603f878601099cc
#
_cell.length_a   1.000
_cell.length_b   1.000
_cell.length_c   1.000
_cell.angle_alpha   90.00
_cell.angle_beta   90.00
_cell.angle_gamma   90.00
#
_symmetry.space_group_name_H-M   'P 1'
#
loop_
_entity.id
_entity.type
_entity.pdbx_description
1 polymer ?
#
loop_
_entity_poly.entity_id
_entity_poly.type
_entity_poly.pdbx_seq_one_letter_code
_entity_poly.pdbx_strand_id
1 'polypeptide(L)'
;MNRLRSYHLWLVLAAIVALALLPLPAFWIAQLNYIGLFALTSLGLVLLTGVAGLTSFGQAAFVGIGAYTAAWCALNLGWPPTITLVLGVTLTVTSAWIIGRITLRLSGHYLPLATIAWGLSLYYLMGNLEALGKYDGLIGLKSLTLLGHEIGQGQGFFMVCWALLWLATVALTFLLDSRPGRAMRALKSGRQMAEAMGVDTFGYKVTVFVIAAVLASVAGWLMAYYQRAVNPSAFGLKWGIEYLFMAVVGGIGNLWGAWIGAGVVRLLDEQLQAWLPKILGMSGSFEIVVFGVMLVLILKYRPEGLWFWLQQWLGKAERVRDWDDAHALPHRAKPTIGDVVLDVQNIRKNFGGLIAVNDISFQVRAGQIVGLIGPNGAGKSTTFNLITGTLPMSGGQVHFNGQVVNGLHARDIAKLGLMRTFQHVKMIPDMSVLDNVALGAHARSHSEVFGAILRRNRAEEKAIMAEAERQLIRVGMGDWIHEQAANLPMGQQRLMEIARALCGDPTLLLLDEPAAGLRHKEKQNLVAVLRQLQREGMSILLVEHDMDLVMDVCDHLVVMEFGTLLTQGTPHAIQQSPAVRAAYLGTEH
;
A
#
# COMPACT_ATOMS: atom_id res chain seq x y z
N MET A 1 -4.96 -10.74 -16.70
CA MET A 1 -5.77 -9.49 -16.77
C MET A 1 -7.10 -9.84 -17.40
N ASN A 2 -8.16 -9.55 -16.70
CA ASN A 2 -9.51 -9.84 -17.18
C ASN A 2 -9.73 -9.24 -18.57
N ARG A 3 -10.18 -10.03 -19.53
CA ARG A 3 -10.63 -9.52 -20.83
C ARG A 3 -11.66 -8.39 -20.61
N LEU A 4 -12.58 -8.54 -19.64
CA LEU A 4 -13.56 -7.52 -19.26
C LEU A 4 -12.90 -6.19 -18.82
N ARG A 5 -11.84 -6.24 -17.99
CA ARG A 5 -11.14 -5.01 -17.53
C ARG A 5 -10.41 -4.28 -18.67
N SER A 6 -9.93 -5.03 -19.67
CA SER A 6 -9.36 -4.42 -20.88
C SER A 6 -10.43 -3.78 -21.77
N TYR A 7 -11.62 -4.39 -21.88
CA TYR A 7 -12.72 -3.79 -22.66
C TYR A 7 -13.18 -2.44 -22.08
N HIS A 8 -13.27 -2.31 -20.76
CA HIS A 8 -13.63 -1.02 -20.13
C HIS A 8 -12.63 0.08 -20.48
N LEU A 9 -11.32 -0.20 -20.46
CA LEU A 9 -10.30 0.77 -20.85
C LEU A 9 -10.46 1.20 -22.32
N TRP A 10 -10.73 0.27 -23.22
CA TRP A 10 -10.95 0.56 -24.65
C TRP A 10 -12.27 1.29 -24.88
N LEU A 11 -13.34 0.95 -24.14
CA LEU A 11 -14.61 1.66 -24.22
C LEU A 11 -14.47 3.13 -23.76
N VAL A 12 -13.71 3.38 -22.71
CA VAL A 12 -13.43 4.74 -22.24
C VAL A 12 -12.61 5.51 -23.29
N LEU A 13 -11.59 4.88 -23.90
CA LEU A 13 -10.84 5.51 -24.99
C LEU A 13 -11.76 5.84 -26.19
N ALA A 14 -12.62 4.92 -26.58
CA ALA A 14 -13.59 5.15 -27.63
C ALA A 14 -14.56 6.29 -27.30
N ALA A 15 -15.00 6.39 -26.04
CA ALA A 15 -15.84 7.51 -25.58
C ALA A 15 -15.10 8.85 -25.61
N ILE A 16 -13.82 8.89 -25.22
CA ILE A 16 -12.98 10.10 -25.33
C ILE A 16 -12.87 10.54 -26.80
N VAL A 17 -12.56 9.61 -27.71
CA VAL A 17 -12.46 9.90 -29.13
C VAL A 17 -13.80 10.36 -29.71
N ALA A 18 -14.91 9.72 -29.33
CA ALA A 18 -16.24 10.11 -29.76
C ALA A 18 -16.58 11.54 -29.29
N LEU A 19 -16.32 11.88 -28.03
CA LEU A 19 -16.51 13.24 -27.49
C LEU A 19 -15.63 14.26 -28.20
N ALA A 20 -14.41 13.89 -28.58
CA ALA A 20 -13.50 14.78 -29.32
C ALA A 20 -14.00 15.10 -30.75
N LEU A 21 -14.79 14.22 -31.34
CA LEU A 21 -15.34 14.39 -32.70
C LEU A 21 -16.69 15.13 -32.70
N LEU A 22 -17.37 15.20 -31.55
CA LEU A 22 -18.65 15.90 -31.45
C LEU A 22 -18.45 17.43 -31.48
N PRO A 23 -19.27 18.19 -32.19
CA PRO A 23 -19.25 19.67 -32.20
C PRO A 23 -19.88 20.21 -30.89
N LEU A 24 -19.16 20.08 -29.79
CA LEU A 24 -19.62 20.57 -28.49
C LEU A 24 -19.45 22.09 -28.38
N PRO A 25 -20.37 22.80 -27.70
CA PRO A 25 -20.18 24.20 -27.36
C PRO A 25 -18.86 24.47 -26.62
N ALA A 26 -18.23 25.61 -26.87
CA ALA A 26 -16.94 25.98 -26.27
C ALA A 26 -16.93 25.92 -24.73
N PHE A 27 -18.07 26.24 -24.11
CA PHE A 27 -18.26 26.11 -22.66
C PHE A 27 -18.03 24.67 -22.15
N TRP A 28 -18.66 23.69 -22.79
CA TRP A 28 -18.50 22.28 -22.37
C TRP A 28 -17.09 21.75 -22.63
N ILE A 29 -16.47 22.17 -23.74
CA ILE A 29 -15.06 21.80 -24.01
C ILE A 29 -14.14 22.36 -22.92
N ALA A 30 -14.37 23.61 -22.48
CA ALA A 30 -13.60 24.23 -21.41
C ALA A 30 -13.79 23.46 -20.07
N GLN A 31 -15.04 23.10 -19.73
CA GLN A 31 -15.31 22.28 -18.52
C GLN A 31 -14.62 20.93 -18.58
N LEU A 32 -14.71 20.23 -19.71
CA LEU A 32 -14.04 18.92 -19.89
C LEU A 32 -12.51 19.04 -19.79
N ASN A 33 -11.93 20.13 -20.29
CA ASN A 33 -10.49 20.37 -20.14
C ASN A 33 -10.09 20.53 -18.66
N TYR A 34 -10.82 21.34 -17.89
CA TYR A 34 -10.56 21.47 -16.45
C TYR A 34 -10.80 20.15 -15.70
N ILE A 35 -11.84 19.39 -16.02
CA ILE A 35 -12.09 18.06 -15.44
C ILE A 35 -10.91 17.14 -15.69
N GLY A 36 -10.37 17.11 -16.91
CA GLY A 36 -9.20 16.29 -17.24
C GLY A 36 -7.95 16.67 -16.45
N LEU A 37 -7.67 17.99 -16.32
CA LEU A 37 -6.55 18.51 -15.53
C LEU A 37 -6.66 18.14 -14.05
N PHE A 38 -7.83 18.32 -13.46
CA PHE A 38 -8.09 18.03 -12.05
C PHE A 38 -8.11 16.52 -11.77
N ALA A 39 -8.69 15.73 -12.69
CA ALA A 39 -8.69 14.28 -12.60
C ALA A 39 -7.26 13.70 -12.60
N LEU A 40 -6.34 14.27 -13.38
CA LEU A 40 -4.94 13.84 -13.43
C LEU A 40 -4.24 14.03 -12.07
N THR A 41 -4.44 15.19 -11.42
CA THR A 41 -3.92 15.44 -10.06
C THR A 41 -4.60 14.54 -9.02
N SER A 42 -5.94 14.42 -9.09
CA SER A 42 -6.72 13.58 -8.17
C SER A 42 -6.38 12.10 -8.30
N LEU A 43 -6.00 11.64 -9.50
CA LEU A 43 -5.53 10.27 -9.75
C LEU A 43 -4.27 9.94 -8.94
N GLY A 44 -3.34 10.90 -8.83
CA GLY A 44 -2.18 10.81 -7.95
C GLY A 44 -2.57 10.72 -6.46
N LEU A 45 -3.57 11.48 -6.04
CA LEU A 45 -4.08 11.43 -4.66
C LEU A 45 -4.83 10.14 -4.34
N VAL A 46 -5.57 9.57 -5.29
CA VAL A 46 -6.16 8.23 -5.13
C VAL A 46 -5.08 7.19 -4.90
N LEU A 47 -3.98 7.22 -5.66
CA LEU A 47 -2.85 6.31 -5.43
C LEU A 47 -2.21 6.56 -4.06
N LEU A 48 -1.95 7.81 -3.70
CA LEU A 48 -1.24 8.19 -2.48
C LEU A 48 -2.09 7.93 -1.23
N THR A 49 -3.30 8.47 -1.18
CA THR A 49 -4.15 8.42 0.01
C THR A 49 -5.03 7.16 0.03
N GLY A 50 -5.59 6.79 -1.10
CA GLY A 50 -6.51 5.65 -1.18
C GLY A 50 -5.82 4.30 -1.13
N VAL A 51 -4.78 4.13 -1.92
CA VAL A 51 -4.05 2.87 -2.05
C VAL A 51 -3.00 2.72 -0.95
N ALA A 52 -2.13 3.72 -0.77
CA ALA A 52 -1.01 3.63 0.18
C ALA A 52 -1.35 4.15 1.58
N GLY A 53 -2.50 4.78 1.79
CA GLY A 53 -2.91 5.31 3.09
C GLY A 53 -2.12 6.54 3.55
N LEU A 54 -1.55 7.32 2.62
CA LEU A 54 -0.71 8.48 2.89
C LEU A 54 -1.46 9.77 2.55
N THR A 55 -2.12 10.38 3.52
CA THR A 55 -2.84 11.65 3.31
C THR A 55 -1.86 12.78 3.06
N SER A 56 -2.06 13.54 1.95
CA SER A 56 -1.24 14.68 1.57
C SER A 56 -2.10 15.83 1.05
N PHE A 57 -1.79 17.03 1.52
CA PHE A 57 -2.40 18.29 1.06
C PHE A 57 -1.45 19.10 0.16
N GLY A 58 -0.21 18.64 -0.03
CA GLY A 58 0.84 19.37 -0.73
C GLY A 58 0.86 19.17 -2.25
N GLN A 59 -0.10 18.46 -2.85
CA GLN A 59 -0.06 18.13 -4.28
C GLN A 59 -0.17 19.37 -5.19
N ALA A 60 -0.90 20.40 -4.77
CA ALA A 60 -0.98 21.67 -5.50
C ALA A 60 0.40 22.33 -5.72
N ALA A 61 1.33 22.18 -4.79
CA ALA A 61 2.69 22.69 -4.97
C ALA A 61 3.45 22.00 -6.11
N PHE A 62 3.24 20.70 -6.32
CA PHE A 62 3.84 19.97 -7.44
C PHE A 62 3.17 20.33 -8.78
N VAL A 63 1.87 20.64 -8.77
CA VAL A 63 1.21 21.27 -9.92
C VAL A 63 1.92 22.59 -10.25
N GLY A 64 2.22 23.41 -9.22
CA GLY A 64 2.97 24.66 -9.37
C GLY A 64 4.37 24.47 -9.94
N ILE A 65 5.15 23.47 -9.47
CA ILE A 65 6.49 23.20 -10.02
C ILE A 65 6.40 22.89 -11.52
N GLY A 66 5.46 22.04 -11.94
CA GLY A 66 5.27 21.73 -13.36
C GLY A 66 4.87 22.95 -14.19
N ALA A 67 3.93 23.74 -13.68
CA ALA A 67 3.44 24.95 -14.36
C ALA A 67 4.50 26.03 -14.48
N TYR A 68 5.19 26.37 -13.40
CA TYR A 68 6.22 27.41 -13.40
C TYR A 68 7.45 27.00 -14.22
N THR A 69 7.86 25.73 -14.17
CA THR A 69 8.95 25.26 -15.02
C THR A 69 8.61 25.42 -16.50
N ALA A 70 7.37 25.05 -16.87
CA ALA A 70 6.89 25.23 -18.24
C ALA A 70 6.90 26.69 -18.67
N ALA A 71 6.30 27.55 -17.85
CA ALA A 71 6.16 28.97 -18.16
C ALA A 71 7.51 29.69 -18.23
N TRP A 72 8.35 29.52 -17.22
CA TRP A 72 9.64 30.19 -17.15
C TRP A 72 10.57 29.78 -18.29
N CYS A 73 10.68 28.48 -18.58
CA CYS A 73 11.54 28.00 -19.67
C CYS A 73 11.01 28.42 -21.06
N ALA A 74 9.70 28.40 -21.25
CA ALA A 74 9.12 28.81 -22.53
C ALA A 74 9.28 30.30 -22.78
N LEU A 75 9.11 31.16 -21.77
CA LEU A 75 9.17 32.61 -21.90
C LEU A 75 10.61 33.15 -21.98
N ASN A 76 11.52 32.63 -21.12
CA ASN A 76 12.88 33.18 -21.00
C ASN A 76 13.90 32.47 -21.91
N LEU A 77 13.72 31.17 -22.15
CA LEU A 77 14.65 30.36 -22.93
C LEU A 77 14.11 29.98 -24.32
N GLY A 78 12.83 30.23 -24.57
CA GLY A 78 12.17 29.83 -25.81
C GLY A 78 12.09 28.31 -26.04
N TRP A 79 12.18 27.52 -24.98
CA TRP A 79 12.20 26.06 -25.09
C TRP A 79 10.84 25.49 -25.50
N PRO A 80 10.84 24.41 -26.33
CA PRO A 80 9.62 23.78 -26.77
C PRO A 80 8.93 23.03 -25.61
N PRO A 81 7.60 22.87 -25.68
CA PRO A 81 6.80 22.25 -24.61
C PRO A 81 7.28 20.85 -24.18
N THR A 82 7.80 20.06 -25.10
CA THR A 82 8.32 18.72 -24.80
C THR A 82 9.54 18.73 -23.87
N ILE A 83 10.47 19.69 -24.08
CA ILE A 83 11.65 19.85 -23.22
C ILE A 83 11.23 20.38 -21.85
N THR A 84 10.32 21.35 -21.81
CA THR A 84 9.81 21.90 -20.53
C THR A 84 9.06 20.86 -19.71
N LEU A 85 8.35 19.91 -20.35
CA LEU A 85 7.74 18.76 -19.67
C LEU A 85 8.79 17.87 -18.99
N VAL A 86 9.82 17.48 -19.75
CA VAL A 86 10.88 16.61 -19.22
C VAL A 86 11.59 17.29 -18.05
N LEU A 87 11.93 18.57 -18.17
CA LEU A 87 12.57 19.31 -17.08
C LEU A 87 11.64 19.46 -15.87
N GLY A 88 10.35 19.81 -16.09
CA GLY A 88 9.36 19.92 -15.02
C GLY A 88 9.17 18.63 -14.25
N VAL A 89 9.07 17.48 -14.95
CA VAL A 89 8.99 16.16 -14.34
C VAL A 89 10.28 15.85 -13.57
N THR A 90 11.46 16.15 -14.13
CA THR A 90 12.76 15.89 -13.46
C THR A 90 12.89 16.69 -12.16
N LEU A 91 12.58 17.98 -12.19
CA LEU A 91 12.59 18.84 -11.00
C LEU A 91 11.57 18.37 -9.96
N THR A 92 10.39 17.94 -10.42
CA THR A 92 9.35 17.38 -9.52
C THR A 92 9.79 16.08 -8.90
N VAL A 93 10.36 15.14 -9.66
CA VAL A 93 10.88 13.88 -9.13
C VAL A 93 11.94 14.15 -8.06
N THR A 94 12.89 15.05 -8.35
CA THR A 94 13.97 15.39 -7.42
C THR A 94 13.43 16.03 -6.14
N SER A 95 12.56 17.04 -6.26
CA SER A 95 11.97 17.72 -5.09
C SER A 95 11.06 16.78 -4.30
N ALA A 96 10.21 16.00 -4.96
CA ALA A 96 9.35 15.02 -4.30
C ALA A 96 10.14 13.92 -3.59
N TRP A 97 11.26 13.46 -4.19
CA TRP A 97 12.14 12.48 -3.56
C TRP A 97 12.81 13.05 -2.30
N ILE A 98 13.33 14.29 -2.35
CA ILE A 98 13.95 14.96 -1.20
C ILE A 98 12.91 15.17 -0.09
N ILE A 99 11.78 15.81 -0.42
CA ILE A 99 10.68 16.07 0.52
C ILE A 99 10.15 14.76 1.09
N GLY A 100 9.93 13.75 0.23
CA GLY A 100 9.45 12.44 0.64
C GLY A 100 10.39 11.74 1.61
N ARG A 101 11.71 11.77 1.39
CA ARG A 101 12.69 11.17 2.30
C ARG A 101 12.71 11.80 3.69
N ILE A 102 12.45 13.09 3.77
CA ILE A 102 12.37 13.82 5.05
C ILE A 102 11.03 13.54 5.72
N THR A 103 9.93 13.69 4.98
CA THR A 103 8.58 13.78 5.52
C THR A 103 7.95 12.40 5.80
N LEU A 104 8.19 11.38 4.93
CA LEU A 104 7.52 10.08 5.03
C LEU A 104 8.07 9.16 6.15
N ARG A 105 9.06 9.62 6.89
CA ARG A 105 9.48 9.00 8.16
C ARG A 105 8.51 9.34 9.30
N LEU A 106 7.79 10.45 9.18
CA LEU A 106 6.74 10.83 10.11
C LEU A 106 5.54 9.90 9.96
N SER A 107 4.85 9.63 11.04
CA SER A 107 3.70 8.73 11.06
C SER A 107 2.45 9.42 11.63
N GLY A 108 1.28 8.86 11.37
CA GLY A 108 0.00 9.37 11.88
C GLY A 108 -0.30 10.78 11.39
N HIS A 109 -0.72 11.65 12.29
CA HIS A 109 -1.16 13.02 11.98
C HIS A 109 -0.05 13.99 11.57
N TYR A 110 1.21 13.63 11.78
CA TYR A 110 2.34 14.50 11.41
C TYR A 110 2.58 14.59 9.91
N LEU A 111 2.25 13.54 9.15
CA LEU A 111 2.44 13.54 7.70
C LEU A 111 1.57 14.58 6.98
N PRO A 112 0.25 14.66 7.20
CA PRO A 112 -0.59 15.72 6.63
C PRO A 112 -0.09 17.12 6.97
N LEU A 113 0.28 17.38 8.24
CA LEU A 113 0.81 18.68 8.68
C LEU A 113 2.11 19.05 7.95
N ALA A 114 3.03 18.10 7.80
CA ALA A 114 4.28 18.33 7.08
C ALA A 114 4.05 18.62 5.60
N THR A 115 3.09 17.94 4.95
CA THR A 115 2.75 18.21 3.54
C THR A 115 2.06 19.57 3.35
N ILE A 116 1.27 20.04 4.33
CA ILE A 116 0.74 21.40 4.35
C ILE A 116 1.88 22.41 4.47
N ALA A 117 2.81 22.20 5.40
CA ALA A 117 3.94 23.11 5.61
C ALA A 117 4.81 23.23 4.36
N TRP A 118 5.15 22.12 3.69
CA TRP A 118 5.87 22.14 2.42
C TRP A 118 5.06 22.82 1.30
N GLY A 119 3.74 22.55 1.24
CA GLY A 119 2.84 23.19 0.27
C GLY A 119 2.84 24.71 0.42
N LEU A 120 2.70 25.21 1.64
CA LEU A 120 2.75 26.65 1.95
C LEU A 120 4.12 27.25 1.67
N SER A 121 5.21 26.55 2.03
CA SER A 121 6.57 27.03 1.78
C SER A 121 6.83 27.21 0.29
N LEU A 122 6.44 26.23 -0.54
CA LEU A 122 6.58 26.33 -2.00
C LEU A 122 5.65 27.39 -2.60
N TYR A 123 4.43 27.54 -2.09
CA TYR A 123 3.51 28.61 -2.49
C TYR A 123 4.12 30.00 -2.26
N TYR A 124 4.63 30.26 -1.05
CA TYR A 124 5.28 31.54 -0.74
C TYR A 124 6.60 31.74 -1.49
N LEU A 125 7.35 30.65 -1.72
CA LEU A 125 8.56 30.73 -2.57
C LEU A 125 8.20 31.19 -3.98
N MET A 126 7.18 30.60 -4.62
CA MET A 126 6.70 30.99 -5.94
C MET A 126 6.18 32.44 -5.96
N GLY A 127 5.49 32.87 -4.90
CA GLY A 127 4.93 34.23 -4.81
C GLY A 127 5.95 35.35 -4.50
N ASN A 128 7.15 35.00 -4.00
CA ASN A 128 8.16 36.00 -3.63
C ASN A 128 9.36 36.06 -4.58
N LEU A 129 9.57 35.05 -5.44
CA LEU A 129 10.68 35.04 -6.39
C LEU A 129 10.42 35.98 -7.55
N GLU A 130 11.31 36.97 -7.76
CA GLU A 130 11.24 37.91 -8.89
C GLU A 130 11.30 37.21 -10.23
N ALA A 131 12.15 36.18 -10.35
CA ALA A 131 12.29 35.39 -11.56
C ALA A 131 10.99 34.68 -11.99
N LEU A 132 10.05 34.46 -11.05
CA LEU A 132 8.76 33.82 -11.29
C LEU A 132 7.60 34.84 -11.40
N GLY A 133 7.91 36.16 -11.45
CA GLY A 133 6.92 37.24 -11.56
C GLY A 133 6.15 37.51 -10.27
N LYS A 134 6.63 37.02 -9.12
CA LYS A 134 5.96 37.20 -7.81
C LYS A 134 4.48 36.79 -7.86
N TYR A 135 3.59 37.53 -7.20
CA TYR A 135 2.15 37.23 -7.19
C TYR A 135 1.44 37.60 -8.50
N ASP A 136 2.04 38.45 -9.38
CA ASP A 136 1.50 38.73 -10.70
C ASP A 136 1.68 37.51 -11.64
N GLY A 137 2.72 36.72 -11.39
CA GLY A 137 3.01 35.53 -12.13
C GLY A 137 3.64 35.74 -13.50
N LEU A 138 3.57 34.74 -14.36
CA LEU A 138 4.12 34.72 -15.70
C LEU A 138 2.96 34.69 -16.71
N ILE A 139 2.92 35.63 -17.64
CA ILE A 139 1.85 35.79 -18.63
C ILE A 139 2.44 35.78 -20.04
N GLY A 140 1.66 35.35 -21.03
CA GLY A 140 2.03 35.41 -22.43
C GLY A 140 2.63 34.15 -23.01
N LEU A 141 2.38 32.99 -22.40
CA LEU A 141 2.76 31.70 -22.98
C LEU A 141 2.05 31.52 -24.34
N LYS A 142 2.81 31.01 -25.29
CA LYS A 142 2.27 30.55 -26.57
C LYS A 142 1.39 29.33 -26.39
N SER A 143 0.55 29.02 -27.36
CA SER A 143 -0.23 27.79 -27.39
C SER A 143 0.69 26.58 -27.32
N LEU A 144 0.15 25.45 -26.79
CA LEU A 144 0.85 24.17 -26.77
C LEU A 144 1.20 23.74 -28.21
N THR A 145 2.46 23.46 -28.47
CA THR A 145 2.91 22.93 -29.76
C THR A 145 3.44 21.50 -29.57
N LEU A 146 2.89 20.53 -30.31
CA LEU A 146 3.37 19.17 -30.33
C LEU A 146 3.68 18.74 -31.77
N LEU A 147 4.87 18.20 -31.97
CA LEU A 147 5.34 17.73 -33.30
C LEU A 147 5.22 18.83 -34.39
N GLY A 148 5.40 20.09 -34.04
CA GLY A 148 5.31 21.21 -34.95
C GLY A 148 3.89 21.75 -35.21
N HIS A 149 2.85 21.11 -34.67
CA HIS A 149 1.47 21.58 -34.78
C HIS A 149 1.05 22.37 -33.53
N GLU A 150 0.44 23.52 -33.75
CA GLU A 150 -0.13 24.32 -32.67
C GLU A 150 -1.48 23.73 -32.23
N ILE A 151 -1.60 23.46 -30.92
CA ILE A 151 -2.78 22.90 -30.30
C ILE A 151 -3.55 24.05 -29.63
N GLY A 152 -4.69 24.43 -30.20
CA GLY A 152 -5.57 25.42 -29.59
C GLY A 152 -6.21 24.93 -28.30
N GLN A 153 -6.82 25.88 -27.56
CA GLN A 153 -7.49 25.62 -26.26
C GLN A 153 -8.80 24.82 -26.36
N GLY A 154 -9.24 24.45 -27.55
CA GLY A 154 -10.47 23.72 -27.83
C GLY A 154 -10.31 22.18 -27.80
N GLN A 155 -10.89 21.55 -28.82
CA GLN A 155 -10.89 20.08 -28.97
C GLN A 155 -9.49 19.46 -29.04
N GLY A 156 -8.52 20.17 -29.66
CA GLY A 156 -7.13 19.67 -29.70
C GLY A 156 -6.51 19.50 -28.32
N PHE A 157 -6.71 20.51 -27.43
CA PHE A 157 -6.24 20.41 -26.06
C PHE A 157 -6.96 19.31 -25.27
N PHE A 158 -8.29 19.19 -25.49
CA PHE A 158 -9.07 18.09 -24.91
C PHE A 158 -8.46 16.74 -25.25
N MET A 159 -8.14 16.47 -26.51
CA MET A 159 -7.55 15.19 -26.92
C MET A 159 -6.23 14.91 -26.19
N VAL A 160 -5.34 15.89 -26.09
CA VAL A 160 -4.04 15.72 -25.42
C VAL A 160 -4.22 15.48 -23.92
N CYS A 161 -5.04 16.29 -23.25
CA CYS A 161 -5.28 16.18 -21.81
C CYS A 161 -5.89 14.82 -21.44
N TRP A 162 -6.94 14.41 -22.16
CA TRP A 162 -7.64 13.15 -21.86
C TRP A 162 -6.86 11.92 -22.32
N ALA A 163 -6.03 12.02 -23.37
CA ALA A 163 -5.09 10.95 -23.73
C ALA A 163 -4.05 10.73 -22.62
N LEU A 164 -3.48 11.79 -22.06
CA LEU A 164 -2.53 11.68 -20.95
C LEU A 164 -3.20 11.13 -19.67
N LEU A 165 -4.42 11.57 -19.37
CA LEU A 165 -5.20 11.03 -18.25
C LEU A 165 -5.51 9.54 -18.45
N TRP A 166 -5.91 9.13 -19.66
CA TRP A 166 -6.14 7.73 -19.99
C TRP A 166 -4.87 6.90 -19.86
N LEU A 167 -3.74 7.37 -20.43
CA LEU A 167 -2.44 6.70 -20.33
C LEU A 167 -2.00 6.55 -18.87
N ALA A 168 -2.15 7.59 -18.05
CA ALA A 168 -1.86 7.55 -16.62
C ALA A 168 -2.74 6.51 -15.90
N THR A 169 -4.04 6.46 -16.21
CA THR A 169 -4.97 5.48 -15.62
C THR A 169 -4.62 4.05 -16.02
N VAL A 170 -4.25 3.82 -17.29
CA VAL A 170 -3.77 2.51 -17.76
C VAL A 170 -2.48 2.11 -17.07
N ALA A 171 -1.49 3.02 -16.97
CA ALA A 171 -0.22 2.78 -16.30
C ALA A 171 -0.41 2.41 -14.83
N LEU A 172 -1.25 3.16 -14.11
CA LEU A 172 -1.57 2.86 -12.71
C LEU A 172 -2.38 1.57 -12.54
N THR A 173 -3.28 1.26 -13.48
CA THR A 173 -4.00 -0.02 -13.46
C THR A 173 -3.02 -1.20 -13.57
N PHE A 174 -2.04 -1.12 -14.46
CA PHE A 174 -1.02 -2.16 -14.61
C PHE A 174 -0.12 -2.24 -13.38
N LEU A 175 0.26 -1.09 -12.83
CA LEU A 175 1.04 -1.03 -11.60
C LEU A 175 0.30 -1.69 -10.43
N LEU A 176 -0.97 -1.37 -10.22
CA LEU A 176 -1.76 -1.89 -9.11
C LEU A 176 -2.09 -3.39 -9.23
N ASP A 177 -2.12 -3.93 -10.45
CA ASP A 177 -2.33 -5.36 -10.70
C ASP A 177 -1.02 -6.18 -10.64
N SER A 178 0.04 -5.62 -10.10
CA SER A 178 1.37 -6.22 -10.06
C SER A 178 1.91 -6.38 -8.63
N ARG A 179 3.07 -7.07 -8.50
CA ARG A 179 3.82 -7.20 -7.24
C ARG A 179 4.04 -5.85 -6.53
N PRO A 180 4.59 -4.79 -7.19
CA PRO A 180 4.70 -3.48 -6.56
C PRO A 180 3.35 -2.91 -6.10
N GLY A 181 2.28 -3.10 -6.87
CA GLY A 181 0.95 -2.64 -6.52
C GLY A 181 0.38 -3.30 -5.27
N ARG A 182 0.58 -4.62 -5.11
CA ARG A 182 0.22 -5.33 -3.87
C ARG A 182 1.02 -4.82 -2.68
N ALA A 183 2.32 -4.57 -2.86
CA ALA A 183 3.17 -3.97 -1.82
C ALA A 183 2.70 -2.56 -1.42
N MET A 184 2.31 -1.72 -2.39
CA MET A 184 1.75 -0.39 -2.12
C MET A 184 0.45 -0.46 -1.32
N ARG A 185 -0.46 -1.39 -1.64
CA ARG A 185 -1.71 -1.60 -0.87
C ARG A 185 -1.43 -2.12 0.54
N ALA A 186 -0.38 -2.92 0.72
CA ALA A 186 0.01 -3.43 2.04
C ALA A 186 0.45 -2.32 3.01
N LEU A 187 0.90 -1.15 2.51
CA LEU A 187 1.26 -0.01 3.35
C LEU A 187 0.10 0.48 4.23
N LYS A 188 -1.14 0.42 3.72
CA LYS A 188 -2.35 0.83 4.43
C LYS A 188 -2.71 -0.12 5.57
N SER A 189 -2.45 -1.44 5.41
CA SER A 189 -2.81 -2.47 6.39
C SER A 189 -1.82 -2.64 7.54
N GLY A 190 -0.66 -1.98 7.46
CA GLY A 190 0.32 -1.93 8.54
C GLY A 190 1.74 -2.30 8.10
N ARG A 191 2.67 -1.50 8.58
CA ARG A 191 4.10 -1.62 8.29
C ARG A 191 4.66 -3.01 8.64
N GLN A 192 4.35 -3.51 9.84
CA GLN A 192 4.92 -4.75 10.35
C GLN A 192 4.57 -5.96 9.47
N MET A 193 3.31 -6.06 9.00
CA MET A 193 2.88 -7.14 8.13
C MET A 193 3.60 -7.09 6.78
N ALA A 194 3.68 -5.91 6.17
CA ALA A 194 4.36 -5.75 4.89
C ALA A 194 5.87 -6.08 4.99
N GLU A 195 6.55 -5.60 6.04
CA GLU A 195 7.97 -5.88 6.28
C GLU A 195 8.22 -7.37 6.59
N ALA A 196 7.32 -8.07 7.28
CA ALA A 196 7.40 -9.51 7.49
C ALA A 196 7.28 -10.34 6.20
N MET A 197 6.77 -9.75 5.11
CA MET A 197 6.74 -10.33 3.76
C MET A 197 7.89 -9.84 2.88
N GLY A 198 8.89 -9.15 3.44
CA GLY A 198 10.05 -8.65 2.72
C GLY A 198 9.86 -7.32 1.98
N VAL A 199 8.74 -6.61 2.20
CA VAL A 199 8.44 -5.34 1.52
C VAL A 199 9.26 -4.19 2.13
N ASP A 200 9.92 -3.40 1.29
CA ASP A 200 10.52 -2.13 1.69
C ASP A 200 9.44 -1.03 1.81
N THR A 201 8.82 -0.95 2.95
CA THR A 201 7.69 -0.03 3.19
C THR A 201 8.07 1.43 3.00
N PHE A 202 9.30 1.83 3.41
CA PHE A 202 9.75 3.20 3.23
C PHE A 202 10.02 3.55 1.76
N GLY A 203 10.70 2.66 1.03
CA GLY A 203 10.94 2.82 -0.40
C GLY A 203 9.65 2.95 -1.19
N TYR A 204 8.65 2.09 -0.91
CA TYR A 204 7.34 2.18 -1.58
C TYR A 204 6.56 3.44 -1.22
N LYS A 205 6.62 3.94 0.02
CA LYS A 205 6.02 5.24 0.39
C LYS A 205 6.60 6.38 -0.46
N VAL A 206 7.94 6.46 -0.57
CA VAL A 206 8.60 7.47 -1.40
C VAL A 206 8.21 7.32 -2.86
N THR A 207 8.17 6.10 -3.39
CA THR A 207 7.79 5.81 -4.78
C THR A 207 6.36 6.29 -5.08
N VAL A 208 5.39 5.96 -4.24
CA VAL A 208 3.99 6.40 -4.40
C VAL A 208 3.89 7.93 -4.36
N PHE A 209 4.63 8.58 -3.45
CA PHE A 209 4.66 10.03 -3.32
C PHE A 209 5.22 10.69 -4.59
N VAL A 210 6.32 10.16 -5.13
CA VAL A 210 6.92 10.65 -6.38
C VAL A 210 5.98 10.46 -7.57
N ILE A 211 5.31 9.29 -7.71
CA ILE A 211 4.35 9.06 -8.79
C ILE A 211 3.20 10.07 -8.73
N ALA A 212 2.65 10.31 -7.53
CA ALA A 212 1.57 11.29 -7.35
C ALA A 212 2.04 12.70 -7.71
N ALA A 213 3.25 13.09 -7.31
CA ALA A 213 3.85 14.37 -7.64
C ALA A 213 4.09 14.55 -9.16
N VAL A 214 4.52 13.49 -9.85
CA VAL A 214 4.70 13.50 -11.31
C VAL A 214 3.37 13.74 -12.02
N LEU A 215 2.29 13.07 -11.61
CA LEU A 215 0.96 13.29 -12.19
C LEU A 215 0.49 14.73 -11.98
N ALA A 216 0.72 15.28 -10.78
CA ALA A 216 0.43 16.67 -10.46
C ALA A 216 1.27 17.64 -11.32
N SER A 217 2.56 17.36 -11.52
CA SER A 217 3.44 18.16 -12.38
C SER A 217 3.00 18.18 -13.85
N VAL A 218 2.60 17.03 -14.38
CA VAL A 218 2.05 16.92 -15.74
C VAL A 218 0.75 17.71 -15.88
N ALA A 219 -0.12 17.67 -14.87
CA ALA A 219 -1.33 18.49 -14.83
C ALA A 219 -0.99 19.99 -14.81
N GLY A 220 0.02 20.40 -14.04
CA GLY A 220 0.51 21.76 -13.98
C GLY A 220 1.11 22.25 -15.30
N TRP A 221 1.91 21.42 -15.94
CA TRP A 221 2.45 21.70 -17.27
C TRP A 221 1.32 21.92 -18.30
N LEU A 222 0.32 21.05 -18.33
CA LEU A 222 -0.86 21.23 -19.20
C LEU A 222 -1.61 22.52 -18.85
N MET A 223 -1.82 22.81 -17.55
CA MET A 223 -2.54 23.99 -17.06
C MET A 223 -1.88 25.29 -17.50
N ALA A 224 -0.53 25.36 -17.45
CA ALA A 224 0.22 26.52 -17.88
C ALA A 224 -0.03 26.87 -19.37
N TYR A 225 0.03 25.88 -20.26
CA TYR A 225 -0.27 26.08 -21.69
C TYR A 225 -1.75 26.31 -21.98
N TYR A 226 -2.64 25.71 -21.18
CA TYR A 226 -4.08 25.94 -21.33
C TYR A 226 -4.48 27.36 -20.96
N GLN A 227 -4.04 27.83 -19.79
CA GLN A 227 -4.38 29.18 -19.31
C GLN A 227 -3.51 30.28 -19.95
N ARG A 228 -2.35 29.94 -20.53
CA ARG A 228 -1.33 30.85 -21.07
C ARG A 228 -0.80 31.85 -20.03
N ALA A 229 -1.03 31.54 -18.77
CA ALA A 229 -0.59 32.33 -17.62
C ALA A 229 -0.41 31.40 -16.43
N VAL A 230 0.52 31.72 -15.54
CA VAL A 230 0.79 30.99 -14.31
C VAL A 230 0.96 31.99 -13.19
N ASN A 231 0.14 31.87 -12.13
CA ASN A 231 0.29 32.69 -10.93
C ASN A 231 0.22 31.80 -9.68
N PRO A 232 0.78 32.19 -8.52
CA PRO A 232 0.83 31.36 -7.33
C PRO A 232 -0.53 30.98 -6.77
N SER A 233 -1.57 31.79 -6.96
CA SER A 233 -2.90 31.59 -6.36
C SER A 233 -3.53 30.26 -6.74
N ALA A 234 -3.21 29.72 -7.92
CA ALA A 234 -3.67 28.42 -8.39
C ALA A 234 -3.01 27.21 -7.69
N PHE A 235 -1.98 27.43 -6.83
CA PHE A 235 -1.18 26.34 -6.21
C PHE A 235 -1.17 26.43 -4.68
N GLY A 236 -2.05 27.25 -4.11
CA GLY A 236 -2.20 27.37 -2.67
C GLY A 236 -2.89 26.18 -2.02
N LEU A 237 -2.96 26.21 -0.68
CA LEU A 237 -3.55 25.15 0.14
C LEU A 237 -5.02 24.85 -0.24
N LYS A 238 -5.79 25.87 -0.63
CA LYS A 238 -7.18 25.69 -1.08
C LYS A 238 -7.27 24.62 -2.18
N TRP A 239 -6.44 24.74 -3.20
CA TRP A 239 -6.40 23.79 -4.32
C TRP A 239 -5.94 22.40 -3.90
N GLY A 240 -4.99 22.31 -2.95
CA GLY A 240 -4.58 21.02 -2.37
C GLY A 240 -5.73 20.29 -1.68
N ILE A 241 -6.58 21.03 -0.96
CA ILE A 241 -7.79 20.50 -0.32
C ILE A 241 -8.83 20.10 -1.37
N GLU A 242 -9.05 20.91 -2.39
CA GLU A 242 -10.03 20.62 -3.46
C GLU A 242 -9.66 19.38 -4.26
N TYR A 243 -8.39 19.18 -4.62
CA TYR A 243 -7.94 17.95 -5.29
C TYR A 243 -8.17 16.70 -4.44
N LEU A 244 -7.89 16.79 -3.12
CA LEU A 244 -8.19 15.68 -2.20
C LEU A 244 -9.69 15.45 -2.08
N PHE A 245 -10.48 16.52 -2.01
CA PHE A 245 -11.93 16.46 -1.98
C PHE A 245 -12.49 15.73 -3.22
N MET A 246 -12.00 16.06 -4.40
CA MET A 246 -12.37 15.37 -5.65
C MET A 246 -12.07 13.87 -5.56
N ALA A 247 -10.89 13.49 -5.06
CA ALA A 247 -10.53 12.09 -4.89
C ALA A 247 -11.46 11.35 -3.90
N VAL A 248 -11.83 12.00 -2.77
CA VAL A 248 -12.70 11.42 -1.75
C VAL A 248 -14.13 11.28 -2.24
N VAL A 249 -14.71 12.34 -2.82
CA VAL A 249 -16.07 12.33 -3.38
C VAL A 249 -16.24 11.25 -4.44
N GLY A 250 -15.27 11.16 -5.32
CA GLY A 250 -15.29 10.15 -6.39
C GLY A 250 -15.12 8.72 -5.89
N GLY A 251 -14.39 8.53 -4.79
CA GLY A 251 -14.09 7.21 -4.21
C GLY A 251 -12.60 6.92 -4.22
N ILE A 252 -11.97 7.22 -3.10
CA ILE A 252 -10.51 7.18 -2.93
C ILE A 252 -9.88 5.79 -3.09
N GLY A 253 -10.68 4.73 -3.00
CA GLY A 253 -10.23 3.33 -3.15
C GLY A 253 -10.04 2.88 -4.61
N ASN A 254 -10.46 3.68 -5.60
CA ASN A 254 -10.46 3.27 -7.00
C ASN A 254 -10.01 4.39 -7.95
N LEU A 255 -9.19 4.04 -8.95
CA LEU A 255 -8.65 5.00 -9.93
C LEU A 255 -9.76 5.76 -10.70
N TRP A 256 -10.88 5.10 -11.00
CA TRP A 256 -12.03 5.73 -11.65
C TRP A 256 -12.73 6.76 -10.78
N GLY A 257 -12.56 6.67 -9.46
CA GLY A 257 -13.03 7.69 -8.54
C GLY A 257 -12.44 9.08 -8.83
N ALA A 258 -11.17 9.17 -9.25
CA ALA A 258 -10.56 10.44 -9.62
C ALA A 258 -11.29 11.14 -10.79
N TRP A 259 -11.74 10.38 -11.79
CA TRP A 259 -12.47 10.89 -12.95
C TRP A 259 -13.85 11.41 -12.56
N ILE A 260 -14.59 10.61 -11.80
CA ILE A 260 -15.95 10.97 -11.37
C ILE A 260 -15.92 12.13 -10.39
N GLY A 261 -15.00 12.07 -9.42
CA GLY A 261 -14.88 13.12 -8.41
C GLY A 261 -14.50 14.47 -9.00
N ALA A 262 -13.53 14.50 -9.91
CA ALA A 262 -13.17 15.72 -10.62
C ALA A 262 -14.34 16.26 -11.47
N GLY A 263 -15.08 15.38 -12.16
CA GLY A 263 -16.24 15.73 -12.94
C GLY A 263 -17.37 16.31 -12.09
N VAL A 264 -17.77 15.58 -11.04
CA VAL A 264 -18.88 16.00 -10.16
C VAL A 264 -18.55 17.30 -9.43
N VAL A 265 -17.35 17.40 -8.84
CA VAL A 265 -16.97 18.59 -8.07
C VAL A 265 -16.85 19.81 -8.97
N ARG A 266 -16.23 19.66 -10.16
CA ARG A 266 -16.08 20.78 -11.10
C ARG A 266 -17.45 21.28 -11.63
N LEU A 267 -18.33 20.37 -12.03
CA LEU A 267 -19.67 20.76 -12.51
C LEU A 267 -20.52 21.37 -11.40
N LEU A 268 -20.41 20.84 -10.18
CA LEU A 268 -21.12 21.35 -9.02
C LEU A 268 -20.61 22.75 -8.65
N ASP A 269 -19.29 22.96 -8.65
CA ASP A 269 -18.66 24.26 -8.40
C ASP A 269 -19.21 25.33 -9.33
N GLU A 270 -19.22 25.06 -10.64
CA GLU A 270 -19.75 25.96 -11.66
C GLU A 270 -21.24 26.32 -11.42
N GLN A 271 -22.06 25.30 -11.08
CA GLN A 271 -23.48 25.52 -10.83
C GLN A 271 -23.71 26.30 -9.53
N LEU A 272 -22.97 26.00 -8.47
CA LEU A 272 -23.08 26.68 -7.19
C LEU A 272 -22.67 28.16 -7.30
N GLN A 273 -21.59 28.45 -8.02
CA GLN A 273 -21.17 29.83 -8.28
C GLN A 273 -22.22 30.62 -9.08
N ALA A 274 -22.99 29.97 -9.96
CA ALA A 274 -24.05 30.61 -10.72
C ALA A 274 -25.36 30.82 -9.92
N TRP A 275 -25.71 29.89 -9.01
CA TRP A 275 -27.02 29.89 -8.33
C TRP A 275 -26.98 30.46 -6.91
N LEU A 276 -25.94 30.19 -6.11
CA LEU A 276 -25.86 30.63 -4.72
C LEU A 276 -25.99 32.15 -4.54
N PRO A 277 -25.30 33.00 -5.32
CA PRO A 277 -25.47 34.45 -5.22
C PRO A 277 -26.90 34.92 -5.52
N LYS A 278 -27.60 34.24 -6.45
CA LYS A 278 -29.00 34.57 -6.79
C LYS A 278 -29.96 34.16 -5.68
N ILE A 279 -29.72 33.03 -5.00
CA ILE A 279 -30.57 32.52 -3.92
C ILE A 279 -30.36 33.32 -2.63
N LEU A 280 -29.11 33.62 -2.30
CA LEU A 280 -28.72 34.30 -1.06
C LEU A 280 -28.82 35.84 -1.16
N GLY A 281 -28.94 36.40 -2.36
CA GLY A 281 -28.94 37.85 -2.57
C GLY A 281 -27.60 38.54 -2.21
N MET A 282 -26.52 37.77 -2.06
CA MET A 282 -25.21 38.24 -1.61
C MET A 282 -24.12 37.67 -2.52
N SER A 283 -23.13 38.48 -2.83
CA SER A 283 -21.93 38.05 -3.57
C SER A 283 -20.88 37.51 -2.61
N GLY A 284 -20.38 36.28 -2.84
CA GLY A 284 -19.34 35.65 -2.02
C GLY A 284 -19.08 34.21 -2.44
N SER A 285 -17.99 33.63 -1.95
CA SER A 285 -17.58 32.24 -2.22
C SER A 285 -18.28 31.25 -1.28
N PHE A 286 -19.58 31.12 -1.39
CA PHE A 286 -20.39 30.23 -0.54
C PHE A 286 -20.28 28.74 -0.92
N GLU A 287 -19.77 28.45 -2.12
CA GLU A 287 -19.53 27.10 -2.60
C GLU A 287 -18.63 26.28 -1.64
N ILE A 288 -17.67 26.94 -0.98
CA ILE A 288 -16.75 26.30 -0.01
C ILE A 288 -17.53 25.71 1.17
N VAL A 289 -18.57 26.41 1.65
CA VAL A 289 -19.43 25.92 2.75
C VAL A 289 -20.20 24.69 2.30
N VAL A 290 -20.78 24.73 1.09
CA VAL A 290 -21.51 23.59 0.52
C VAL A 290 -20.58 22.38 0.36
N PHE A 291 -19.37 22.57 -0.14
CA PHE A 291 -18.35 21.51 -0.26
C PHE A 291 -17.94 20.96 1.10
N GLY A 292 -17.78 21.79 2.12
CA GLY A 292 -17.47 21.34 3.48
C GLY A 292 -18.58 20.44 4.05
N VAL A 293 -19.83 20.87 3.93
CA VAL A 293 -21.00 20.08 4.36
C VAL A 293 -21.09 18.78 3.55
N MET A 294 -20.94 18.85 2.23
CA MET A 294 -20.99 17.68 1.36
C MET A 294 -19.89 16.66 1.70
N LEU A 295 -18.67 17.12 1.98
CA LEU A 295 -17.58 16.25 2.42
C LEU A 295 -17.94 15.50 3.70
N VAL A 296 -18.44 16.21 4.71
CA VAL A 296 -18.85 15.59 5.98
C VAL A 296 -19.96 14.56 5.77
N LEU A 297 -20.95 14.88 4.93
CA LEU A 297 -22.05 13.96 4.62
C LEU A 297 -21.55 12.72 3.87
N ILE A 298 -20.67 12.87 2.89
CA ILE A 298 -20.09 11.74 2.14
C ILE A 298 -19.26 10.86 3.09
N LEU A 299 -18.37 11.44 3.89
CA LEU A 299 -17.55 10.67 4.83
C LEU A 299 -18.40 9.94 5.88
N LYS A 300 -19.54 10.53 6.31
CA LYS A 300 -20.44 9.93 7.29
C LYS A 300 -21.31 8.82 6.69
N TYR A 301 -21.88 9.03 5.52
CA TYR A 301 -22.92 8.14 4.97
C TYR A 301 -22.42 7.25 3.83
N ARG A 302 -21.37 7.65 3.11
CA ARG A 302 -20.81 6.96 1.93
C ARG A 302 -19.28 7.10 1.86
N PRO A 303 -18.54 6.56 2.84
CA PRO A 303 -17.07 6.71 2.90
C PRO A 303 -16.35 6.08 1.72
N GLU A 304 -17.00 5.17 0.98
CA GLU A 304 -16.42 4.53 -0.22
C GLU A 304 -16.53 5.41 -1.47
N GLY A 305 -17.29 6.53 -1.42
CA GLY A 305 -17.46 7.47 -2.52
C GLY A 305 -18.43 7.03 -3.62
N LEU A 306 -18.59 7.89 -4.65
CA LEU A 306 -19.60 7.71 -5.72
C LEU A 306 -19.27 6.51 -6.64
N TRP A 307 -17.99 6.20 -6.87
CA TRP A 307 -17.61 5.07 -7.72
C TRP A 307 -18.11 3.74 -7.20
N PHE A 308 -18.11 3.53 -5.89
CA PHE A 308 -18.60 2.28 -5.29
C PHE A 308 -20.06 2.00 -5.64
N TRP A 309 -20.89 3.04 -5.61
CA TRP A 309 -22.30 2.96 -6.01
C TRP A 309 -22.45 2.61 -7.50
N LEU A 310 -21.67 3.27 -8.36
CA LEU A 310 -21.68 2.99 -9.80
C LEU A 310 -21.18 1.56 -10.12
N GLN A 311 -20.19 1.09 -9.40
CA GLN A 311 -19.63 -0.26 -9.56
C GLN A 311 -20.65 -1.36 -9.22
N GLN A 312 -21.59 -1.13 -8.30
CA GLN A 312 -22.67 -2.09 -8.01
C GLN A 312 -23.55 -2.33 -9.23
N TRP A 313 -23.76 -1.30 -10.06
CA TRP A 313 -24.53 -1.39 -11.31
C TRP A 313 -23.75 -2.01 -12.46
N LEU A 314 -22.46 -1.77 -12.52
CA LEU A 314 -21.57 -2.26 -13.59
C LEU A 314 -21.13 -3.73 -13.40
N GLY A 315 -21.35 -4.30 -12.21
CA GLY A 315 -20.88 -5.62 -11.84
C GLY A 315 -19.39 -5.63 -11.48
N LYS A 316 -18.99 -6.63 -10.68
CA LYS A 316 -17.57 -6.85 -10.35
C LYS A 316 -16.92 -7.65 -11.48
N ALA A 317 -15.85 -7.14 -12.05
CA ALA A 317 -15.03 -7.91 -12.98
C ALA A 317 -14.23 -8.97 -12.21
N GLU A 318 -14.55 -10.23 -12.40
CA GLU A 318 -13.78 -11.34 -11.83
C GLU A 318 -12.44 -11.48 -12.53
N ARG A 319 -11.41 -11.88 -11.77
CA ARG A 319 -10.10 -12.17 -12.34
C ARG A 319 -10.16 -13.53 -13.06
N VAL A 320 -9.98 -13.54 -14.37
CA VAL A 320 -9.89 -14.79 -15.13
C VAL A 320 -8.58 -15.48 -14.77
N ARG A 321 -8.63 -16.76 -14.43
CA ARG A 321 -7.47 -17.61 -14.23
C ARG A 321 -6.68 -17.71 -15.56
N ASP A 322 -5.42 -17.30 -15.52
CA ASP A 322 -4.53 -17.25 -16.71
C ASP A 322 -3.08 -17.55 -16.29
N TRP A 323 -2.89 -18.58 -15.46
CA TRP A 323 -1.56 -18.96 -14.95
C TRP A 323 -1.31 -20.48 -14.94
N ASP A 324 -2.10 -21.25 -15.67
CA ASP A 324 -1.92 -22.70 -15.80
C ASP A 324 -0.54 -23.06 -16.40
N ASP A 325 -0.03 -22.22 -17.31
CA ASP A 325 1.27 -22.37 -17.98
C ASP A 325 2.42 -21.68 -17.21
N ALA A 326 2.20 -21.28 -15.96
CA ALA A 326 3.19 -20.52 -15.22
C ALA A 326 4.38 -21.38 -14.80
N HIS A 327 5.59 -20.86 -15.00
CA HIS A 327 6.79 -21.46 -14.41
C HIS A 327 6.76 -21.35 -12.89
N ALA A 328 7.29 -22.36 -12.20
CA ALA A 328 7.41 -22.32 -10.74
C ALA A 328 8.36 -21.21 -10.30
N LEU A 329 8.02 -20.50 -9.21
CA LEU A 329 8.98 -19.59 -8.59
C LEU A 329 10.18 -20.36 -8.04
N PRO A 330 11.37 -19.76 -8.01
CA PRO A 330 12.55 -20.39 -7.42
C PRO A 330 12.28 -20.84 -5.98
N HIS A 331 12.62 -22.10 -5.67
CA HIS A 331 12.55 -22.63 -4.31
C HIS A 331 13.85 -22.40 -3.58
N ARG A 332 13.75 -22.17 -2.26
CA ARG A 332 14.93 -22.12 -1.38
C ARG A 332 15.45 -23.53 -1.14
N ALA A 333 16.79 -23.63 -0.98
CA ALA A 333 17.37 -24.83 -0.42
C ALA A 333 16.83 -25.03 1.00
N LYS A 334 16.28 -26.21 1.27
CA LYS A 334 15.81 -26.56 2.62
C LYS A 334 16.94 -27.23 3.40
N PRO A 335 17.09 -26.93 4.70
CA PRO A 335 18.04 -27.64 5.57
C PRO A 335 17.65 -29.10 5.68
N THR A 336 18.62 -29.97 5.98
CA THR A 336 18.39 -31.40 6.22
C THR A 336 17.60 -31.56 7.51
N ILE A 337 16.68 -32.52 7.55
CA ILE A 337 15.89 -32.80 8.77
C ILE A 337 16.83 -33.05 9.93
N GLY A 338 16.61 -32.35 11.05
CA GLY A 338 17.44 -32.38 12.25
C GLY A 338 18.52 -31.31 12.35
N ASP A 339 18.89 -30.63 11.23
CA ASP A 339 19.82 -29.49 11.28
C ASP A 339 19.24 -28.33 12.11
N VAL A 340 20.11 -27.55 12.75
CA VAL A 340 19.69 -26.36 13.51
C VAL A 340 19.34 -25.24 12.54
N VAL A 341 18.06 -24.89 12.49
CA VAL A 341 17.53 -23.79 11.65
C VAL A 341 17.58 -22.46 12.37
N LEU A 342 17.20 -22.46 13.66
CA LEU A 342 17.23 -21.30 14.52
C LEU A 342 18.00 -21.64 15.80
N ASP A 343 18.98 -20.80 16.14
CA ASP A 343 19.73 -20.90 17.39
C ASP A 343 19.68 -19.54 18.10
N VAL A 344 18.99 -19.52 19.21
CA VAL A 344 18.78 -18.35 20.08
C VAL A 344 19.71 -18.47 21.28
N GLN A 345 20.63 -17.51 21.46
CA GLN A 345 21.68 -17.55 22.46
C GLN A 345 21.62 -16.33 23.38
N ASN A 346 21.29 -16.56 24.65
CA ASN A 346 21.37 -15.58 25.76
C ASN A 346 20.71 -14.22 25.42
N ILE A 347 19.58 -14.23 24.68
CA ILE A 347 18.93 -13.00 24.25
C ILE A 347 18.37 -12.24 25.46
N ARG A 348 18.49 -10.89 25.37
CA ARG A 348 18.04 -9.95 26.41
C ARG A 348 17.30 -8.77 25.81
N LYS A 349 16.28 -8.29 26.54
CA LYS A 349 15.57 -7.06 26.21
C LYS A 349 15.18 -6.29 27.46
N ASN A 350 15.71 -5.06 27.53
CA ASN A 350 15.37 -4.10 28.57
C ASN A 350 14.55 -2.95 27.97
N PHE A 351 13.49 -2.56 28.66
CA PHE A 351 12.70 -1.37 28.36
C PHE A 351 12.84 -0.41 29.56
N GLY A 352 13.83 0.48 29.51
CA GLY A 352 14.17 1.29 30.68
C GLY A 352 14.53 0.41 31.89
N GLY A 353 13.77 0.51 32.96
CA GLY A 353 13.95 -0.29 34.17
C GLY A 353 13.34 -1.70 34.14
N LEU A 354 12.52 -2.02 33.10
CA LEU A 354 11.87 -3.34 32.98
C LEU A 354 12.70 -4.28 32.13
N ILE A 355 13.08 -5.44 32.68
CA ILE A 355 13.70 -6.54 31.94
C ILE A 355 12.58 -7.45 31.44
N ALA A 356 12.25 -7.36 30.15
CA ALA A 356 11.18 -8.14 29.55
C ALA A 356 11.62 -9.54 29.06
N VAL A 357 12.91 -9.67 28.69
CA VAL A 357 13.54 -10.96 28.33
C VAL A 357 14.94 -10.95 28.93
N ASN A 358 15.30 -12.01 29.65
CA ASN A 358 16.54 -12.14 30.35
C ASN A 358 17.13 -13.55 30.14
N ASP A 359 18.18 -13.63 29.32
CA ASP A 359 19.02 -14.82 29.14
C ASP A 359 18.27 -16.04 28.57
N ILE A 360 17.47 -15.81 27.53
CA ILE A 360 16.74 -16.90 26.86
C ILE A 360 17.61 -17.55 25.81
N SER A 361 17.70 -18.90 25.87
CA SER A 361 18.44 -19.72 24.91
C SER A 361 17.63 -20.97 24.55
N PHE A 362 17.45 -21.23 23.25
CA PHE A 362 16.81 -22.45 22.71
C PHE A 362 17.12 -22.63 21.24
N GLN A 363 16.83 -23.81 20.69
CA GLN A 363 17.03 -24.13 19.28
C GLN A 363 15.75 -24.65 18.64
N VAL A 364 15.61 -24.41 17.34
CA VAL A 364 14.61 -25.04 16.47
C VAL A 364 15.34 -25.82 15.38
N ARG A 365 15.00 -27.10 15.23
CA ARG A 365 15.60 -27.98 14.22
C ARG A 365 14.67 -28.12 13.02
N ALA A 366 15.27 -28.45 11.86
CA ALA A 366 14.55 -28.68 10.62
C ALA A 366 13.51 -29.82 10.78
N GLY A 367 12.27 -29.54 10.34
CA GLY A 367 11.15 -30.47 10.44
C GLY A 367 10.52 -30.58 11.83
N GLN A 368 10.90 -29.73 12.78
CA GLN A 368 10.41 -29.74 14.15
C GLN A 368 9.38 -28.62 14.39
N ILE A 369 8.35 -28.91 15.18
CA ILE A 369 7.44 -27.91 15.74
C ILE A 369 7.85 -27.64 17.19
N VAL A 370 8.33 -26.42 17.47
CA VAL A 370 8.70 -25.96 18.80
C VAL A 370 7.64 -24.99 19.32
N GLY A 371 7.11 -25.26 20.51
CA GLY A 371 6.17 -24.38 21.20
C GLY A 371 6.87 -23.49 22.23
N LEU A 372 6.67 -22.18 22.15
CA LEU A 372 7.10 -21.23 23.17
C LEU A 372 5.89 -20.85 24.03
N ILE A 373 5.85 -21.35 25.26
CA ILE A 373 4.71 -21.24 26.16
C ILE A 373 5.07 -20.51 27.46
N GLY A 374 4.08 -20.13 28.24
CA GLY A 374 4.24 -19.46 29.52
C GLY A 374 3.05 -18.55 29.86
N PRO A 375 2.92 -18.09 31.09
CA PRO A 375 1.83 -17.19 31.48
C PRO A 375 1.87 -15.84 30.76
N ASN A 376 0.80 -15.05 30.92
CA ASN A 376 0.77 -13.70 30.39
C ASN A 376 1.85 -12.84 31.03
N GLY A 377 2.57 -12.05 30.21
CA GLY A 377 3.72 -11.28 30.70
C GLY A 377 5.05 -12.03 30.79
N ALA A 378 5.09 -13.34 30.45
CA ALA A 378 6.33 -14.12 30.47
C ALA A 378 7.41 -13.70 29.44
N GLY A 379 7.10 -12.78 28.51
CA GLY A 379 8.07 -12.29 27.52
C GLY A 379 8.00 -12.97 26.16
N LYS A 380 7.05 -13.88 25.92
CA LYS A 380 6.91 -14.66 24.66
C LYS A 380 6.86 -13.79 23.39
N SER A 381 5.93 -12.85 23.32
CA SER A 381 5.78 -11.97 22.16
C SER A 381 6.98 -11.04 21.99
N THR A 382 7.64 -10.65 23.09
CA THR A 382 8.90 -9.90 23.04
C THR A 382 9.99 -10.75 22.41
N THR A 383 10.17 -12.02 22.83
CA THR A 383 11.11 -12.97 22.25
C THR A 383 10.88 -13.15 20.75
N PHE A 384 9.63 -13.32 20.31
CA PHE A 384 9.26 -13.37 18.90
C PHE A 384 9.68 -12.11 18.13
N ASN A 385 9.43 -10.93 18.70
CA ASN A 385 9.80 -9.65 18.08
C ASN A 385 11.32 -9.45 17.98
N LEU A 386 12.09 -10.00 18.94
CA LEU A 386 13.56 -9.99 18.90
C LEU A 386 14.08 -10.88 17.77
N ILE A 387 13.58 -12.12 17.67
CA ILE A 387 13.97 -13.10 16.63
C ILE A 387 13.65 -12.57 15.23
N THR A 388 12.52 -11.89 15.07
CA THR A 388 12.06 -11.38 13.77
C THR A 388 12.60 -9.99 13.40
N GLY A 389 13.50 -9.42 14.20
CA GLY A 389 14.07 -8.07 13.96
C GLY A 389 13.06 -6.93 14.04
N THR A 390 11.88 -7.18 14.62
CA THR A 390 10.86 -6.14 14.86
C THR A 390 11.26 -5.24 16.03
N LEU A 391 11.98 -5.79 17.02
CA LEU A 391 12.56 -5.08 18.15
C LEU A 391 14.07 -5.31 18.18
N PRO A 392 14.87 -4.28 18.47
CA PRO A 392 16.31 -4.45 18.69
C PRO A 392 16.56 -5.14 20.03
N MET A 393 17.51 -6.09 20.05
CA MET A 393 17.98 -6.77 21.26
C MET A 393 18.85 -5.85 22.12
N SER A 394 18.84 -6.07 23.43
CA SER A 394 19.76 -5.44 24.37
C SER A 394 21.04 -6.26 24.61
N GLY A 395 21.02 -7.56 24.28
CA GLY A 395 22.14 -8.49 24.38
C GLY A 395 21.78 -9.85 23.80
N GLY A 396 22.78 -10.73 23.68
CA GLY A 396 22.65 -12.05 23.09
C GLY A 396 22.76 -12.08 21.58
N GLN A 397 22.57 -13.26 20.99
CA GLN A 397 22.67 -13.49 19.54
C GLN A 397 21.57 -14.40 19.04
N VAL A 398 21.17 -14.20 17.80
CA VAL A 398 20.24 -15.10 17.07
C VAL A 398 20.91 -15.49 15.76
N HIS A 399 21.04 -16.80 15.53
CA HIS A 399 21.50 -17.36 14.29
C HIS A 399 20.33 -18.02 13.56
N PHE A 400 20.16 -17.69 12.30
CA PHE A 400 19.19 -18.29 11.41
C PHE A 400 19.90 -18.91 10.21
N ASN A 401 19.73 -20.22 10.00
CA ASN A 401 20.49 -21.00 9.01
C ASN A 401 22.02 -20.73 9.08
N GLY A 402 22.58 -20.66 10.29
CA GLY A 402 24.00 -20.41 10.55
C GLY A 402 24.45 -18.96 10.40
N GLN A 403 23.57 -18.02 10.03
CA GLN A 403 23.88 -16.60 9.88
C GLN A 403 23.36 -15.79 11.05
N VAL A 404 24.19 -14.88 11.58
CA VAL A 404 23.76 -13.93 12.62
C VAL A 404 22.76 -12.93 12.01
N VAL A 405 21.57 -12.84 12.62
CA VAL A 405 20.50 -11.93 12.17
C VAL A 405 20.31 -10.70 13.05
N ASN A 406 21.18 -10.51 14.04
CA ASN A 406 21.17 -9.36 14.94
C ASN A 406 21.26 -8.05 14.16
N GLY A 407 20.36 -7.11 14.46
CA GLY A 407 20.36 -5.78 13.84
C GLY A 407 19.82 -5.72 12.40
N LEU A 408 19.47 -6.86 11.81
CA LEU A 408 18.75 -6.88 10.54
C LEU A 408 17.31 -6.42 10.73
N HIS A 409 16.78 -5.73 9.71
CA HIS A 409 15.36 -5.39 9.69
C HIS A 409 14.48 -6.61 9.39
N ALA A 410 13.23 -6.61 9.88
CA ALA A 410 12.28 -7.71 9.66
C ALA A 410 12.15 -8.10 8.17
N ARG A 411 12.16 -7.12 7.25
CA ARG A 411 12.11 -7.37 5.80
C ARG A 411 13.32 -8.16 5.27
N ASP A 412 14.49 -7.96 5.86
CA ASP A 412 15.72 -8.62 5.41
C ASP A 412 15.80 -10.05 6.00
N ILE A 413 15.33 -10.23 7.22
CA ILE A 413 15.15 -11.55 7.84
C ILE A 413 14.12 -12.38 7.06
N ALA A 414 13.00 -11.78 6.64
CA ALA A 414 12.00 -12.44 5.79
C ALA A 414 12.60 -12.92 4.45
N LYS A 415 13.49 -12.12 3.84
CA LYS A 415 14.22 -12.54 2.62
C LYS A 415 15.13 -13.73 2.85
N LEU A 416 15.62 -13.98 4.06
CA LEU A 416 16.39 -15.18 4.39
C LEU A 416 15.52 -16.42 4.52
N GLY A 417 14.19 -16.28 4.64
CA GLY A 417 13.24 -17.39 4.72
C GLY A 417 12.61 -17.62 6.09
N LEU A 418 12.72 -16.64 6.99
CA LEU A 418 12.00 -16.64 8.26
C LEU A 418 10.73 -15.82 8.09
N MET A 419 9.57 -16.50 8.01
CA MET A 419 8.27 -15.88 7.84
C MET A 419 7.43 -15.96 9.11
N ARG A 420 6.61 -14.93 9.38
CA ARG A 420 5.75 -14.90 10.57
C ARG A 420 4.32 -14.52 10.27
N THR A 421 3.40 -15.02 11.10
CA THR A 421 2.03 -14.51 11.24
C THR A 421 1.94 -13.53 12.40
N PHE A 422 0.76 -12.98 12.66
CA PHE A 422 0.54 -11.98 13.72
C PHE A 422 -0.61 -12.41 14.62
N GLN A 423 -0.53 -12.02 15.90
CA GLN A 423 -1.57 -12.29 16.89
C GLN A 423 -2.96 -11.80 16.45
N HIS A 424 -3.03 -10.58 15.91
CA HIS A 424 -4.23 -10.07 15.24
C HIS A 424 -4.09 -10.22 13.74
N VAL A 425 -5.06 -10.84 13.10
CA VAL A 425 -5.05 -11.03 11.65
C VAL A 425 -4.82 -9.70 10.93
N LYS A 426 -3.75 -9.64 10.15
CA LYS A 426 -3.41 -8.49 9.30
C LYS A 426 -3.68 -8.85 7.85
N MET A 427 -4.80 -8.38 7.33
CA MET A 427 -5.18 -8.57 5.92
C MET A 427 -5.35 -7.23 5.22
N ILE A 428 -5.41 -7.27 3.90
CA ILE A 428 -5.77 -6.13 3.05
C ILE A 428 -7.21 -6.37 2.61
N PRO A 429 -8.21 -5.71 3.25
CA PRO A 429 -9.62 -6.06 3.10
C PRO A 429 -10.14 -5.85 1.68
N ASP A 430 -9.60 -4.85 0.97
CA ASP A 430 -10.00 -4.48 -0.40
C ASP A 430 -9.40 -5.39 -1.49
N MET A 431 -8.58 -6.37 -1.11
CA MET A 431 -7.97 -7.35 -2.02
C MET A 431 -8.65 -8.71 -1.92
N SER A 432 -8.57 -9.49 -3.01
CA SER A 432 -8.97 -10.89 -2.97
C SER A 432 -8.08 -11.71 -2.02
N VAL A 433 -8.56 -12.87 -1.61
CA VAL A 433 -7.76 -13.85 -0.83
C VAL A 433 -6.49 -14.22 -1.61
N LEU A 434 -6.60 -14.47 -2.91
CA LEU A 434 -5.47 -14.76 -3.78
C LEU A 434 -4.42 -13.64 -3.78
N ASP A 435 -4.84 -12.37 -3.93
CA ASP A 435 -3.91 -11.24 -3.95
C ASP A 435 -3.25 -11.01 -2.57
N ASN A 436 -3.97 -11.28 -1.47
CA ASN A 436 -3.41 -11.25 -0.12
C ASN A 436 -2.31 -12.30 0.07
N VAL A 437 -2.52 -13.52 -0.43
CA VAL A 437 -1.54 -14.61 -0.34
C VAL A 437 -0.36 -14.36 -1.29
N ALA A 438 -0.62 -13.85 -2.49
CA ALA A 438 0.40 -13.48 -3.47
C ALA A 438 1.42 -12.45 -2.94
N LEU A 439 1.04 -11.62 -1.95
CA LEU A 439 1.96 -10.71 -1.27
C LEU A 439 3.11 -11.46 -0.58
N GLY A 440 2.89 -12.69 -0.11
CA GLY A 440 3.92 -13.53 0.51
C GLY A 440 5.10 -13.85 -0.42
N ALA A 441 4.86 -13.94 -1.74
CA ALA A 441 5.91 -14.15 -2.72
C ALA A 441 6.76 -12.89 -3.02
N HIS A 442 6.50 -11.76 -2.34
CA HIS A 442 7.20 -10.49 -2.62
C HIS A 442 8.72 -10.63 -2.53
N ALA A 443 9.24 -11.36 -1.55
CA ALA A 443 10.68 -11.57 -1.36
C ALA A 443 11.31 -12.52 -2.40
N ARG A 444 10.51 -13.28 -3.16
CA ARG A 444 10.95 -14.28 -4.18
C ARG A 444 10.90 -13.73 -5.60
N SER A 445 10.46 -12.51 -5.78
CA SER A 445 10.21 -11.89 -7.07
C SER A 445 10.93 -10.54 -7.19
N HIS A 446 11.24 -10.12 -8.42
CA HIS A 446 12.14 -9.00 -8.69
C HIS A 446 11.52 -7.88 -9.52
N SER A 447 10.24 -8.00 -9.95
CA SER A 447 9.63 -7.00 -10.81
C SER A 447 9.57 -5.63 -10.13
N GLU A 448 10.08 -4.63 -10.87
CA GLU A 448 10.14 -3.25 -10.43
C GLU A 448 8.92 -2.45 -10.92
N VAL A 449 8.74 -1.25 -10.35
CA VAL A 449 7.62 -0.34 -10.66
C VAL A 449 7.55 -0.01 -12.16
N PHE A 450 8.68 0.32 -12.78
CA PHE A 450 8.70 0.68 -14.19
C PHE A 450 8.37 -0.51 -15.11
N GLY A 451 8.90 -1.70 -14.79
CA GLY A 451 8.56 -2.94 -15.48
C GLY A 451 7.06 -3.29 -15.36
N ALA A 452 6.47 -3.03 -14.20
CA ALA A 452 5.05 -3.24 -13.94
C ALA A 452 4.16 -2.30 -14.75
N ILE A 453 4.48 -1.01 -14.79
CA ILE A 453 3.76 0.00 -15.61
C ILE A 453 3.75 -0.42 -17.10
N LEU A 454 4.88 -0.93 -17.60
CA LEU A 454 5.01 -1.36 -19.01
C LEU A 454 4.58 -2.82 -19.25
N ARG A 455 4.08 -3.51 -18.22
CA ARG A 455 3.67 -4.94 -18.29
C ARG A 455 4.76 -5.91 -18.73
N ARG A 456 6.01 -5.62 -18.47
CA ARG A 456 7.14 -6.53 -18.78
C ARG A 456 7.27 -7.69 -17.79
N ASN A 457 6.52 -7.66 -16.70
CA ASN A 457 6.56 -8.63 -15.60
C ASN A 457 5.48 -9.73 -15.68
N ARG A 458 4.82 -9.91 -16.81
CA ARG A 458 3.67 -10.83 -16.94
C ARG A 458 3.97 -12.29 -16.56
N ALA A 459 5.12 -12.81 -16.97
CA ALA A 459 5.52 -14.18 -16.67
C ALA A 459 5.72 -14.38 -15.15
N GLU A 460 6.39 -13.43 -14.51
CA GLU A 460 6.60 -13.45 -13.06
C GLU A 460 5.28 -13.30 -12.29
N GLU A 461 4.37 -12.42 -12.74
CA GLU A 461 3.04 -12.28 -12.12
C GLU A 461 2.21 -13.56 -12.22
N LYS A 462 2.25 -14.27 -13.36
CA LYS A 462 1.62 -15.58 -13.50
C LYS A 462 2.19 -16.59 -12.51
N ALA A 463 3.51 -16.63 -12.36
CA ALA A 463 4.20 -17.51 -11.41
C ALA A 463 3.82 -17.22 -9.95
N ILE A 464 3.71 -15.94 -9.59
CA ILE A 464 3.28 -15.50 -8.26
C ILE A 464 1.83 -15.95 -7.98
N MET A 465 0.92 -15.78 -8.96
CA MET A 465 -0.49 -16.16 -8.79
C MET A 465 -0.66 -17.68 -8.70
N ALA A 466 0.07 -18.45 -9.52
CA ALA A 466 0.07 -19.90 -9.46
C ALA A 466 0.57 -20.42 -8.10
N GLU A 467 1.63 -19.78 -7.56
CA GLU A 467 2.14 -20.12 -6.24
C GLU A 467 1.14 -19.80 -5.14
N ALA A 468 0.51 -18.62 -5.18
CA ALA A 468 -0.49 -18.22 -4.20
C ALA A 468 -1.71 -19.17 -4.21
N GLU A 469 -2.20 -19.54 -5.39
CA GLU A 469 -3.27 -20.54 -5.54
C GLU A 469 -2.86 -21.89 -4.96
N ARG A 470 -1.65 -22.37 -5.25
CA ARG A 470 -1.11 -23.63 -4.73
C ARG A 470 -1.08 -23.63 -3.20
N GLN A 471 -0.62 -22.54 -2.58
CA GLN A 471 -0.56 -22.44 -1.13
C GLN A 471 -1.96 -22.35 -0.49
N LEU A 472 -2.93 -21.70 -1.15
CA LEU A 472 -4.32 -21.70 -0.71
C LEU A 472 -4.95 -23.10 -0.75
N ILE A 473 -4.74 -23.83 -1.83
CA ILE A 473 -5.22 -25.24 -1.94
C ILE A 473 -4.56 -26.10 -0.86
N ARG A 474 -3.25 -25.92 -0.61
CA ARG A 474 -2.48 -26.65 0.41
C ARG A 474 -3.02 -26.51 1.83
N VAL A 475 -3.57 -25.35 2.18
CA VAL A 475 -4.19 -25.10 3.49
C VAL A 475 -5.71 -25.32 3.50
N GLY A 476 -6.28 -25.86 2.42
CA GLY A 476 -7.72 -26.16 2.32
C GLY A 476 -8.61 -24.96 2.02
N MET A 477 -8.08 -23.92 1.38
CA MET A 477 -8.81 -22.70 1.02
C MET A 477 -9.10 -22.55 -0.48
N GLY A 478 -9.12 -23.63 -1.25
CA GLY A 478 -9.36 -23.61 -2.70
C GLY A 478 -10.66 -22.90 -3.12
N ASP A 479 -11.73 -23.07 -2.35
CA ASP A 479 -13.05 -22.48 -2.65
C ASP A 479 -13.11 -20.96 -2.38
N TRP A 480 -12.12 -20.40 -1.66
CA TRP A 480 -12.11 -19.00 -1.24
C TRP A 480 -11.21 -18.09 -2.07
N ILE A 481 -10.56 -18.62 -3.11
CA ILE A 481 -9.50 -17.94 -3.89
C ILE A 481 -9.94 -16.56 -4.41
N HIS A 482 -11.16 -16.46 -4.92
CA HIS A 482 -11.70 -15.25 -5.55
C HIS A 482 -12.49 -14.35 -4.59
N GLU A 483 -12.72 -14.81 -3.34
CA GLU A 483 -13.47 -14.06 -2.35
C GLU A 483 -12.66 -12.83 -1.88
N GLN A 484 -13.35 -11.78 -1.43
CA GLN A 484 -12.70 -10.65 -0.78
C GLN A 484 -12.25 -11.03 0.63
N ALA A 485 -11.04 -10.63 1.01
CA ALA A 485 -10.50 -10.96 2.33
C ALA A 485 -11.38 -10.44 3.48
N ALA A 486 -12.05 -9.30 3.29
CA ALA A 486 -12.98 -8.73 4.27
C ALA A 486 -14.18 -9.65 4.60
N ASN A 487 -14.57 -10.54 3.68
CA ASN A 487 -15.73 -11.42 3.85
C ASN A 487 -15.39 -12.75 4.53
N LEU A 488 -14.11 -13.03 4.79
CA LEU A 488 -13.69 -14.29 5.37
C LEU A 488 -14.09 -14.41 6.85
N PRO A 489 -14.66 -15.57 7.28
CA PRO A 489 -14.75 -15.92 8.70
C PRO A 489 -13.36 -16.02 9.34
N MET A 490 -13.29 -15.90 10.68
CA MET A 490 -12.02 -15.83 11.43
C MET A 490 -11.10 -17.03 11.15
N GLY A 491 -11.63 -18.24 11.10
CA GLY A 491 -10.83 -19.45 10.82
C GLY A 491 -10.15 -19.38 9.45
N GLN A 492 -10.87 -18.94 8.43
CA GLN A 492 -10.32 -18.77 7.08
C GLN A 492 -9.33 -17.61 6.98
N GLN A 493 -9.53 -16.53 7.76
CA GLN A 493 -8.55 -15.45 7.84
C GLN A 493 -7.20 -15.97 8.38
N ARG A 494 -7.21 -16.84 9.41
CA ARG A 494 -5.99 -17.46 9.95
C ARG A 494 -5.30 -18.36 8.93
N LEU A 495 -6.06 -19.21 8.24
CA LEU A 495 -5.50 -20.07 7.18
C LEU A 495 -4.92 -19.23 6.02
N MET A 496 -5.56 -18.12 5.64
CA MET A 496 -5.03 -17.19 4.66
C MET A 496 -3.69 -16.57 5.09
N GLU A 497 -3.52 -16.21 6.38
CA GLU A 497 -2.23 -15.72 6.90
C GLU A 497 -1.13 -16.77 6.80
N ILE A 498 -1.45 -18.03 7.13
CA ILE A 498 -0.52 -19.15 6.99
C ILE A 498 -0.17 -19.35 5.50
N ALA A 499 -1.15 -19.40 4.61
CA ALA A 499 -0.92 -19.52 3.16
C ALA A 499 -0.04 -18.39 2.63
N ARG A 500 -0.26 -17.15 3.09
CA ARG A 500 0.57 -15.99 2.72
C ARG A 500 2.02 -16.16 3.16
N ALA A 501 2.25 -16.60 4.38
CA ALA A 501 3.59 -16.88 4.87
C ALA A 501 4.26 -18.03 4.09
N LEU A 502 3.53 -19.11 3.77
CA LEU A 502 4.00 -20.23 2.96
C LEU A 502 4.36 -19.82 1.52
N CYS A 503 3.64 -18.85 0.95
CA CYS A 503 3.93 -18.31 -0.39
C CYS A 503 5.33 -17.66 -0.47
N GLY A 504 5.90 -17.26 0.68
CA GLY A 504 7.29 -16.80 0.80
C GLY A 504 8.33 -17.91 0.78
N ASP A 505 7.93 -19.18 0.69
CA ASP A 505 8.78 -20.37 0.74
C ASP A 505 9.71 -20.38 1.98
N PRO A 506 9.14 -20.35 3.21
CA PRO A 506 9.94 -20.26 4.43
C PRO A 506 10.75 -21.53 4.70
N THR A 507 11.92 -21.38 5.34
CA THR A 507 12.63 -22.47 6.03
C THR A 507 12.16 -22.61 7.47
N LEU A 508 11.68 -21.50 8.06
CA LEU A 508 11.08 -21.46 9.38
C LEU A 508 9.82 -20.58 9.36
N LEU A 509 8.71 -21.15 9.82
CA LEU A 509 7.43 -20.48 9.97
C LEU A 509 7.19 -20.14 11.45
N LEU A 510 7.02 -18.86 11.76
CA LEU A 510 6.68 -18.37 13.09
C LEU A 510 5.18 -18.09 13.18
N LEU A 511 4.49 -18.71 14.12
CA LEU A 511 3.05 -18.56 14.33
C LEU A 511 2.79 -17.95 15.72
N ASP A 512 2.13 -16.79 15.74
CA ASP A 512 1.83 -16.03 16.95
C ASP A 512 0.34 -16.18 17.31
N GLU A 513 0.02 -17.02 18.28
CA GLU A 513 -1.33 -17.36 18.75
C GLU A 513 -2.32 -17.69 17.60
N PRO A 514 -2.00 -18.66 16.72
CA PRO A 514 -2.82 -18.94 15.55
C PRO A 514 -4.20 -19.52 15.88
N ALA A 515 -4.40 -20.10 17.07
CA ALA A 515 -5.67 -20.64 17.51
C ALA A 515 -6.57 -19.64 18.25
N ALA A 516 -6.09 -18.40 18.47
CA ALA A 516 -6.86 -17.41 19.21
C ALA A 516 -8.18 -17.06 18.49
N GLY A 517 -9.29 -17.18 19.21
CA GLY A 517 -10.65 -16.91 18.70
C GLY A 517 -11.25 -17.99 17.80
N LEU A 518 -10.57 -19.12 17.58
CA LEU A 518 -11.07 -20.23 16.79
C LEU A 518 -12.04 -21.13 17.58
N ARG A 519 -13.07 -21.64 16.91
CA ARG A 519 -13.97 -22.67 17.43
C ARG A 519 -13.27 -24.03 17.41
N HIS A 520 -13.77 -25.00 18.18
CA HIS A 520 -13.16 -26.33 18.31
C HIS A 520 -12.88 -27.00 16.94
N LYS A 521 -13.83 -27.02 16.02
CA LYS A 521 -13.66 -27.59 14.67
C LYS A 521 -12.59 -26.84 13.85
N GLU A 522 -12.50 -25.52 13.99
CA GLU A 522 -11.50 -24.70 13.30
C GLU A 522 -10.09 -24.98 13.86
N LYS A 523 -9.97 -25.18 15.18
CA LYS A 523 -8.72 -25.62 15.82
C LYS A 523 -8.26 -26.99 15.31
N GLN A 524 -9.17 -27.95 15.19
CA GLN A 524 -8.85 -29.28 14.63
C GLN A 524 -8.34 -29.18 13.19
N ASN A 525 -8.96 -28.33 12.36
CA ASN A 525 -8.49 -28.08 11.00
C ASN A 525 -7.08 -27.43 11.01
N LEU A 526 -6.83 -26.47 11.89
CA LEU A 526 -5.51 -25.86 12.04
C LEU A 526 -4.46 -26.90 12.44
N VAL A 527 -4.74 -27.76 13.42
CA VAL A 527 -3.87 -28.88 13.84
C VAL A 527 -3.54 -29.77 12.64
N ALA A 528 -4.55 -30.16 11.84
CA ALA A 528 -4.34 -30.99 10.66
C ALA A 528 -3.40 -30.33 9.64
N VAL A 529 -3.58 -29.02 9.39
CA VAL A 529 -2.69 -28.24 8.50
C VAL A 529 -1.27 -28.19 9.05
N LEU A 530 -1.07 -27.90 10.35
CA LEU A 530 0.26 -27.83 10.96
C LEU A 530 1.00 -29.17 10.91
N ARG A 531 0.29 -30.28 11.20
CA ARG A 531 0.83 -31.63 11.11
C ARG A 531 1.17 -32.02 9.66
N GLN A 532 0.36 -31.61 8.68
CA GLN A 532 0.67 -31.81 7.27
C GLN A 532 1.96 -31.07 6.89
N LEU A 533 2.08 -29.77 7.23
CA LEU A 533 3.27 -28.97 6.96
C LEU A 533 4.53 -29.57 7.58
N GLN A 534 4.44 -30.07 8.81
CA GLN A 534 5.54 -30.75 9.48
C GLN A 534 5.99 -32.00 8.72
N ARG A 535 5.04 -32.86 8.30
CA ARG A 535 5.35 -34.08 7.51
C ARG A 535 6.04 -33.74 6.17
N GLU A 536 5.77 -32.57 5.62
CA GLU A 536 6.42 -32.04 4.43
C GLU A 536 7.81 -31.41 4.75
N GLY A 537 8.29 -31.49 6.00
CA GLY A 537 9.61 -31.00 6.44
C GLY A 537 9.64 -29.52 6.85
N MET A 538 8.48 -28.87 7.04
CA MET A 538 8.42 -27.49 7.51
C MET A 538 8.81 -27.38 8.98
N SER A 539 9.72 -26.45 9.30
CA SER A 539 10.06 -26.09 10.68
C SER A 539 9.11 -25.00 11.17
N ILE A 540 8.58 -25.14 12.38
CA ILE A 540 7.60 -24.21 12.94
C ILE A 540 8.01 -23.81 14.35
N LEU A 541 7.99 -22.50 14.65
CA LEU A 541 8.04 -21.97 16.01
C LEU A 541 6.67 -21.35 16.33
N LEU A 542 6.02 -21.88 17.35
CA LEU A 542 4.64 -21.57 17.72
C LEU A 542 4.59 -20.89 19.09
N VAL A 543 3.98 -19.71 19.21
CA VAL A 543 3.55 -19.15 20.51
C VAL A 543 2.07 -19.45 20.66
N GLU A 544 1.70 -20.09 21.76
CA GLU A 544 0.31 -20.42 22.07
C GLU A 544 0.07 -20.49 23.59
N HIS A 545 -1.18 -20.30 23.96
CA HIS A 545 -1.68 -20.48 25.33
C HIS A 545 -2.75 -21.57 25.43
N ASP A 546 -3.20 -22.12 24.31
CA ASP A 546 -4.10 -23.28 24.24
C ASP A 546 -3.28 -24.55 24.41
N MET A 547 -3.30 -25.09 25.63
CA MET A 547 -2.47 -26.23 26.01
C MET A 547 -2.86 -27.51 25.27
N ASP A 548 -4.13 -27.71 24.94
CA ASP A 548 -4.60 -28.88 24.18
C ASP A 548 -3.96 -28.89 22.78
N LEU A 549 -3.99 -27.74 22.08
CA LEU A 549 -3.36 -27.61 20.78
C LEU A 549 -1.84 -27.80 20.89
N VAL A 550 -1.20 -27.17 21.86
CA VAL A 550 0.26 -27.22 22.05
C VAL A 550 0.72 -28.66 22.28
N MET A 551 0.04 -29.39 23.17
CA MET A 551 0.36 -30.81 23.48
C MET A 551 0.12 -31.73 22.29
N ASP A 552 -0.88 -31.45 21.47
CA ASP A 552 -1.19 -32.23 20.26
C ASP A 552 -0.22 -31.95 19.10
N VAL A 553 0.32 -30.74 18.96
CA VAL A 553 1.06 -30.31 17.74
C VAL A 553 2.57 -30.29 17.95
N CYS A 554 3.07 -29.86 19.11
CA CYS A 554 4.51 -29.61 19.33
C CYS A 554 5.32 -30.89 19.59
N ASP A 555 6.57 -30.91 19.12
CA ASP A 555 7.55 -31.94 19.43
C ASP A 555 8.41 -31.55 20.63
N HIS A 556 8.61 -30.23 20.81
CA HIS A 556 9.42 -29.69 21.89
C HIS A 556 8.80 -28.39 22.40
N LEU A 557 8.86 -28.16 23.70
CA LEU A 557 8.34 -26.99 24.38
C LEU A 557 9.44 -26.22 25.09
N VAL A 558 9.38 -24.90 24.99
CA VAL A 558 10.22 -23.94 25.72
C VAL A 558 9.28 -23.15 26.63
N VAL A 559 9.43 -23.29 27.94
CA VAL A 559 8.56 -22.62 28.91
C VAL A 559 9.25 -21.42 29.49
N MET A 560 8.59 -20.26 29.37
CA MET A 560 9.08 -18.97 29.90
C MET A 560 8.25 -18.51 31.09
N GLU A 561 8.91 -17.91 32.04
CA GLU A 561 8.30 -17.24 33.18
C GLU A 561 9.10 -15.97 33.54
N PHE A 562 8.42 -14.83 33.77
CA PHE A 562 9.04 -13.55 34.13
C PHE A 562 10.28 -13.17 33.28
N GLY A 563 10.21 -13.44 31.97
CA GLY A 563 11.29 -13.11 31.03
C GLY A 563 12.46 -14.08 31.02
N THR A 564 12.41 -15.17 31.79
CA THR A 564 13.47 -16.19 31.91
C THR A 564 13.01 -17.55 31.39
N LEU A 565 13.95 -18.43 31.04
CA LEU A 565 13.68 -19.81 30.71
C LEU A 565 13.40 -20.59 32.01
N LEU A 566 12.17 -21.12 32.16
CA LEU A 566 11.81 -21.97 33.29
C LEU A 566 12.29 -23.40 33.05
N THR A 567 11.95 -23.99 31.91
CA THR A 567 12.34 -25.36 31.51
C THR A 567 12.08 -25.56 30.02
N GLN A 568 12.65 -26.63 29.45
CA GLN A 568 12.36 -27.07 28.09
C GLN A 568 12.40 -28.60 27.98
N GLY A 569 11.60 -29.16 27.06
CA GLY A 569 11.52 -30.61 26.89
C GLY A 569 10.36 -31.05 26.00
N THR A 570 10.10 -32.34 25.95
CA THR A 570 8.93 -32.89 25.24
C THR A 570 7.63 -32.49 25.93
N PRO A 571 6.49 -32.42 25.21
CA PRO A 571 5.18 -32.08 25.79
C PRO A 571 4.86 -32.93 27.04
N HIS A 572 5.11 -34.24 26.99
CA HIS A 572 4.89 -35.13 28.11
C HIS A 572 5.74 -34.78 29.35
N ALA A 573 7.02 -34.44 29.16
CA ALA A 573 7.90 -34.05 30.28
C ALA A 573 7.45 -32.73 30.90
N ILE A 574 7.03 -31.76 30.07
CA ILE A 574 6.56 -30.43 30.50
C ILE A 574 5.24 -30.55 31.29
N GLN A 575 4.31 -31.41 30.86
CA GLN A 575 3.04 -31.63 31.54
C GLN A 575 3.22 -32.21 32.97
N GLN A 576 4.28 -32.99 33.16
CA GLN A 576 4.61 -33.60 34.47
C GLN A 576 5.45 -32.68 35.37
N SER A 577 5.98 -31.58 34.85
CA SER A 577 6.86 -30.66 35.58
C SER A 577 6.10 -29.94 36.71
N PRO A 578 6.50 -30.06 37.98
CA PRO A 578 5.89 -29.32 39.08
C PRO A 578 6.07 -27.82 38.92
N ALA A 579 7.22 -27.37 38.44
CA ALA A 579 7.51 -25.95 38.20
C ALA A 579 6.54 -25.34 37.18
N VAL A 580 6.24 -26.03 36.06
CA VAL A 580 5.30 -25.56 35.05
C VAL A 580 3.88 -25.50 35.61
N ARG A 581 3.45 -26.51 36.38
CA ARG A 581 2.14 -26.49 37.04
C ARG A 581 2.00 -25.31 38.00
N ALA A 582 3.02 -25.03 38.81
CA ALA A 582 3.03 -23.87 39.70
C ALA A 582 2.95 -22.54 38.95
N ALA A 583 3.69 -22.39 37.83
CA ALA A 583 3.69 -21.20 37.02
C ALA A 583 2.34 -20.88 36.34
N TYR A 584 1.55 -21.93 36.01
CA TYR A 584 0.23 -21.78 35.38
C TYR A 584 -0.93 -21.70 36.36
N LEU A 585 -0.87 -22.43 37.47
CA LEU A 585 -1.95 -22.51 38.47
C LEU A 585 -1.79 -21.48 39.59
N GLY A 586 -0.62 -20.84 39.66
CA GLY A 586 -0.22 -20.05 40.82
C GLY A 586 0.16 -20.95 42.01
N THR A 587 1.06 -20.51 42.85
CA THR A 587 1.25 -21.15 44.16
C THR A 587 0.03 -20.83 45.02
N GLU A 588 -0.76 -21.86 45.34
CA GLU A 588 -1.70 -21.73 46.45
C GLU A 588 -0.90 -21.33 47.69
N HIS A 589 -1.02 -20.09 48.13
CA HIS A 589 -0.61 -19.62 49.43
C HIS A 589 -1.82 -19.51 50.32
#